data_123af34fc341816f87f5a805b605e3cc
#
_entry.id   123af34fc341816f87f5a805b605e3cc
#
_cell.length_a   1.000
_cell.length_b   1.000
_cell.length_c   1.000
_cell.angle_alpha   90.00
_cell.angle_beta   90.00
_cell.angle_gamma   90.00
#
_symmetry.space_group_name_H-M   'P 1'
#
loop_
_entity.id
_entity.type
_entity.pdbx_description
1 polymer ?
#
loop_
_entity_poly.entity_id
_entity_poly.type
_entity_poly.pdbx_seq_one_letter_code
_entity_poly.pdbx_strand_id
1 'polypeptide(L)'
;MCNGYDNHKIFCYQFSSVGWVKKMAYKLGWDGNKDEKGRNLLSGLKHLLTKYDDIPFKETVRQVRFWAEPDEHITQNYVFNYEYTLVFIDVREPEEIDKYKKEFNAKTILIRNPEAEAKITNESDIGVLNYEYDYVIWNDSTLDNLKKFAGTFIHEEVG
;
A
#
# COMPACT_ATOMS: atom_id res chain seq x y z
N MET A 1 -4.75 -3.11 14.12
CA MET A 1 -5.04 -4.54 14.35
C MET A 1 -6.25 -4.91 13.54
N CYS A 2 -6.10 -5.86 12.61
CA CYS A 2 -7.26 -6.46 11.95
C CYS A 2 -7.91 -7.40 12.97
N ASN A 3 -9.13 -7.11 13.40
CA ASN A 3 -9.88 -8.04 14.25
C ASN A 3 -10.26 -9.22 13.37
N GLY A 4 -9.56 -10.35 13.54
CA GLY A 4 -9.81 -11.58 12.77
C GLY A 4 -11.21 -12.09 13.00
N TYR A 5 -11.89 -12.42 11.92
CA TYR A 5 -12.98 -13.38 11.91
C TYR A 5 -12.35 -14.77 12.04
N ASP A 6 -12.92 -15.60 12.90
CA ASP A 6 -12.50 -16.99 13.15
C ASP A 6 -11.09 -17.19 13.75
N ASN A 7 -10.91 -16.92 15.03
CA ASN A 7 -9.79 -17.37 15.89
C ASN A 7 -8.35 -17.27 15.36
N HIS A 8 -8.14 -16.86 14.10
CA HIS A 8 -6.82 -16.68 13.53
C HIS A 8 -6.18 -15.35 13.97
N LYS A 9 -4.94 -15.42 14.42
CA LYS A 9 -4.17 -14.24 14.78
C LYS A 9 -3.51 -13.66 13.53
N ILE A 10 -4.14 -12.66 12.93
CA ILE A 10 -3.66 -12.00 11.73
C ILE A 10 -2.98 -10.68 12.10
N PHE A 11 -1.78 -10.48 11.63
CA PHE A 11 -1.10 -9.19 11.71
C PHE A 11 -1.13 -8.48 10.34
N CYS A 12 -1.36 -7.15 10.35
CA CYS A 12 -1.43 -6.36 9.13
C CYS A 12 -0.39 -5.25 9.14
N TYR A 13 0.43 -5.19 8.10
CA TYR A 13 1.30 -4.06 7.79
C TYR A 13 0.74 -3.26 6.63
N GLN A 14 0.89 -1.94 6.68
CA GLN A 14 0.55 -1.06 5.58
C GLN A 14 1.77 -0.21 5.21
N PHE A 15 2.13 -0.24 3.95
CA PHE A 15 3.19 0.56 3.36
C PHE A 15 2.62 1.45 2.25
N SER A 16 3.33 2.51 1.92
CA SER A 16 3.01 3.35 0.78
C SER A 16 4.23 3.46 -0.12
N SER A 17 4.06 3.27 -1.42
CA SER A 17 5.14 3.39 -2.42
C SER A 17 5.84 4.76 -2.38
N VAL A 18 5.15 5.79 -1.86
CA VAL A 18 5.73 7.13 -1.67
C VAL A 18 6.14 7.42 -0.21
N GLY A 19 6.05 6.43 0.68
CA GLY A 19 6.33 6.62 2.11
C GLY A 19 7.77 7.07 2.37
N TRP A 20 8.72 6.42 1.72
CA TRP A 20 10.14 6.79 1.84
C TRP A 20 10.44 8.15 1.22
N VAL A 21 9.83 8.48 0.06
CA VAL A 21 9.96 9.80 -0.57
C VAL A 21 9.52 10.92 0.36
N LYS A 22 8.41 10.75 1.07
CA LYS A 22 7.94 11.70 2.09
C LYS A 22 8.94 11.88 3.22
N LYS A 23 9.52 10.77 3.72
CA LYS A 23 10.57 10.85 4.76
C LYS A 23 11.78 11.66 4.29
N MET A 24 12.20 11.49 3.02
CA MET A 24 13.30 12.26 2.46
C MET A 24 12.90 13.72 2.26
N ALA A 25 11.70 14.01 1.79
CA ALA A 25 11.19 15.36 1.64
C ALA A 25 11.18 16.12 2.99
N TYR A 26 10.74 15.48 4.08
CA TYR A 26 10.83 16.05 5.42
C TYR A 26 12.27 16.39 5.83
N LYS A 27 13.22 15.50 5.55
CA LYS A 27 14.66 15.77 5.82
C LYS A 27 15.21 16.94 4.99
N LEU A 28 14.63 17.21 3.82
CA LEU A 28 14.96 18.33 2.95
C LEU A 28 14.19 19.63 3.30
N GLY A 29 13.38 19.61 4.38
CA GLY A 29 12.66 20.79 4.86
C GLY A 29 11.22 20.93 4.35
N TRP A 30 10.62 19.88 3.80
CA TRP A 30 9.19 19.88 3.50
C TRP A 30 8.37 19.96 4.80
N ASP A 31 7.39 20.84 4.84
CA ASP A 31 6.55 21.12 6.02
C ASP A 31 5.36 20.15 6.19
N GLY A 32 5.18 19.21 5.26
CA GLY A 32 4.06 18.25 5.26
C GLY A 32 2.82 18.72 4.51
N ASN A 33 2.78 19.99 4.07
CA ASN A 33 1.63 20.50 3.33
C ASN A 33 1.54 19.90 1.93
N LYS A 34 0.33 19.49 1.55
CA LYS A 34 0.01 18.92 0.22
C LYS A 34 -0.63 19.98 -0.69
N ASP A 35 -0.21 21.22 -0.57
CA ASP A 35 -0.49 22.27 -1.53
C ASP A 35 0.18 21.98 -2.88
N GLU A 36 0.03 22.83 -3.85
CA GLU A 36 0.64 22.68 -5.17
C GLU A 36 2.16 22.55 -5.09
N LYS A 37 2.83 23.40 -4.28
CA LYS A 37 4.27 23.37 -4.07
C LYS A 37 4.74 22.06 -3.44
N GLY A 38 4.05 21.58 -2.42
CA GLY A 38 4.37 20.32 -1.75
C GLY A 38 4.16 19.11 -2.67
N ARG A 39 3.08 19.10 -3.47
CA ARG A 39 2.84 18.05 -4.46
C ARG A 39 3.92 18.02 -5.54
N ASN A 40 4.32 19.18 -6.07
CA ASN A 40 5.38 19.29 -7.06
C ASN A 40 6.73 18.81 -6.52
N LEU A 41 7.06 19.15 -5.27
CA LEU A 41 8.26 18.64 -4.61
C LEU A 41 8.25 17.10 -4.52
N LEU A 42 7.16 16.52 -4.02
CA LEU A 42 7.04 15.06 -3.85
C LEU A 42 7.08 14.31 -5.18
N SER A 43 6.38 14.81 -6.18
CA SER A 43 6.36 14.23 -7.53
C SER A 43 7.74 14.32 -8.18
N GLY A 44 8.38 15.48 -8.15
CA GLY A 44 9.71 15.68 -8.70
C GLY A 44 10.77 14.83 -8.02
N LEU A 45 10.73 14.75 -6.68
CA LEU A 45 11.65 13.91 -5.91
C LEU A 45 11.44 12.42 -6.22
N LYS A 46 10.19 11.95 -6.27
CA LYS A 46 9.87 10.57 -6.67
C LYS A 46 10.42 10.27 -8.05
N HIS A 47 10.11 11.10 -9.04
CA HIS A 47 10.56 10.92 -10.42
C HIS A 47 12.10 10.83 -10.52
N LEU A 48 12.79 11.76 -9.87
CA LEU A 48 14.27 11.80 -9.89
C LEU A 48 14.87 10.53 -9.30
N LEU A 49 14.37 10.08 -8.16
CA LEU A 49 14.87 8.90 -7.45
C LEU A 49 14.53 7.59 -8.17
N THR A 50 13.35 7.53 -8.81
CA THR A 50 12.96 6.40 -9.65
C THR A 50 13.86 6.30 -10.89
N LYS A 51 14.09 7.43 -11.56
CA LYS A 51 14.96 7.50 -12.74
C LYS A 51 16.42 7.16 -12.42
N TYR A 52 16.90 7.54 -11.24
CA TYR A 52 18.28 7.31 -10.84
C TYR A 52 18.58 5.82 -10.60
N ASP A 53 17.78 5.15 -9.80
CA ASP A 53 18.03 3.75 -9.43
C ASP A 53 16.78 3.06 -8.81
N ASP A 54 15.58 3.49 -9.18
CA ASP A 54 14.31 2.95 -8.67
C ASP A 54 14.24 2.89 -7.12
N ILE A 55 14.86 3.88 -6.47
CA ILE A 55 15.06 3.91 -5.01
C ILE A 55 13.73 3.79 -4.24
N PRO A 56 12.62 4.48 -4.61
CA PRO A 56 11.37 4.36 -3.87
C PRO A 56 10.83 2.92 -3.84
N PHE A 57 10.90 2.19 -4.95
CA PHE A 57 10.53 0.79 -5.03
C PHE A 57 11.44 -0.09 -4.18
N LYS A 58 12.76 0.00 -4.36
CA LYS A 58 13.75 -0.79 -3.61
C LYS A 58 13.61 -0.59 -2.10
N GLU A 59 13.39 0.65 -1.65
CA GLU A 59 13.21 0.94 -0.23
C GLU A 59 11.89 0.39 0.34
N THR A 60 10.83 0.40 -0.44
CA THR A 60 9.57 -0.24 -0.04
C THR A 60 9.75 -1.76 0.05
N VAL A 61 10.38 -2.38 -0.95
CA VAL A 61 10.71 -3.83 -0.92
C VAL A 61 11.53 -4.18 0.32
N ARG A 62 12.58 -3.40 0.62
CA ARG A 62 13.40 -3.61 1.81
C ARG A 62 12.60 -3.53 3.11
N GLN A 63 11.67 -2.56 3.23
CA GLN A 63 10.80 -2.43 4.40
C GLN A 63 9.83 -3.60 4.51
N VAL A 64 9.20 -4.01 3.41
CA VAL A 64 8.28 -5.15 3.39
C VAL A 64 9.00 -6.41 3.85
N ARG A 65 10.15 -6.73 3.28
CA ARG A 65 10.94 -7.92 3.67
C ARG A 65 11.35 -7.88 5.13
N PHE A 66 11.81 -6.74 5.62
CA PHE A 66 12.21 -6.58 7.02
C PHE A 66 11.06 -6.89 8.02
N TRP A 67 9.82 -6.53 7.66
CA TRP A 67 8.67 -6.72 8.55
C TRP A 67 7.90 -8.01 8.31
N ALA A 68 7.85 -8.49 7.05
CA ALA A 68 7.11 -9.70 6.68
C ALA A 68 7.97 -10.98 6.81
N GLU A 69 9.28 -10.85 6.66
CA GLU A 69 10.25 -11.95 6.78
C GLU A 69 11.26 -11.59 7.89
N PRO A 70 10.83 -11.52 9.15
CA PRO A 70 11.73 -11.17 10.26
C PRO A 70 12.83 -12.24 10.38
N ASP A 71 14.08 -11.79 10.37
CA ASP A 71 15.25 -12.64 10.59
C ASP A 71 15.11 -13.38 11.94
N GLU A 72 15.49 -14.65 12.01
CA GLU A 72 15.42 -15.49 13.22
C GLU A 72 16.06 -14.81 14.45
N HIS A 73 17.06 -13.96 14.22
CA HIS A 73 17.72 -13.19 15.28
C HIS A 73 16.85 -12.07 15.88
N ILE A 74 15.86 -11.55 15.12
CA ILE A 74 14.93 -10.51 15.62
C ILE A 74 13.76 -11.16 16.38
N THR A 75 13.37 -12.37 16.00
CA THR A 75 12.25 -13.09 16.61
C THR A 75 12.55 -13.60 18.00
N GLN A 76 13.80 -13.75 18.41
CA GLN A 76 14.17 -14.22 19.77
C GLN A 76 13.70 -13.26 20.90
N ASN A 77 13.45 -11.99 20.59
CA ASN A 77 13.00 -11.00 21.57
C ASN A 77 11.51 -10.60 21.45
N TYR A 78 10.83 -11.04 20.38
CA TYR A 78 9.42 -10.77 20.15
C TYR A 78 8.72 -12.07 19.79
N VAL A 79 7.93 -12.61 20.70
CA VAL A 79 7.05 -13.76 20.41
C VAL A 79 5.90 -13.27 19.52
N PHE A 80 6.11 -13.28 18.20
CA PHE A 80 5.05 -13.06 17.24
C PHE A 80 4.19 -14.32 17.17
N ASN A 81 3.12 -14.36 17.93
CA ASN A 81 2.17 -15.47 17.91
C ASN A 81 1.06 -15.20 16.90
N TYR A 82 1.45 -14.89 15.64
CA TYR A 82 0.53 -14.68 14.52
C TYR A 82 0.63 -15.86 13.56
N GLU A 83 -0.53 -16.32 13.07
CA GLU A 83 -0.59 -17.40 12.08
C GLU A 83 -0.37 -16.86 10.66
N TYR A 84 -0.82 -15.61 10.43
CA TYR A 84 -0.73 -14.96 9.14
C TYR A 84 -0.24 -13.52 9.27
N THR A 85 0.56 -13.10 8.31
CA THR A 85 0.95 -11.70 8.13
C THR A 85 0.45 -11.20 6.80
N LEU A 86 -0.42 -10.20 6.81
CA LEU A 86 -0.91 -9.51 5.62
C LEU A 86 -0.13 -8.20 5.44
N VAL A 87 0.35 -7.98 4.23
CA VAL A 87 1.06 -6.76 3.86
C VAL A 87 0.30 -6.04 2.76
N PHE A 88 -0.08 -4.81 3.02
CA PHE A 88 -0.74 -3.93 2.07
C PHE A 88 0.24 -2.85 1.60
N ILE A 89 0.33 -2.65 0.28
CA ILE A 89 1.15 -1.60 -0.32
C ILE A 89 0.25 -0.67 -1.12
N ASP A 90 0.13 0.59 -0.68
CA ASP A 90 -0.64 1.60 -1.39
C ASP A 90 0.17 2.09 -2.60
N VAL A 91 -0.35 1.87 -3.80
CA VAL A 91 0.28 2.22 -5.08
C VAL A 91 -0.67 3.05 -5.92
N ARG A 92 -0.14 3.98 -6.72
CA ARG A 92 -0.93 4.89 -7.57
C ARG A 92 -0.57 4.84 -9.06
N GLU A 93 0.38 4.04 -9.45
CA GLU A 93 0.85 3.99 -10.84
C GLU A 93 0.81 2.53 -11.33
N PRO A 94 0.18 2.25 -12.48
CA PRO A 94 0.08 0.90 -13.04
C PRO A 94 1.43 0.17 -13.14
N GLU A 95 2.47 0.89 -13.59
CA GLU A 95 3.81 0.34 -13.71
C GLU A 95 4.41 -0.08 -12.35
N GLU A 96 4.09 0.63 -11.27
CA GLU A 96 4.50 0.25 -9.93
C GLU A 96 3.72 -0.96 -9.42
N ILE A 97 2.41 -1.05 -9.76
CA ILE A 97 1.58 -2.21 -9.42
C ILE A 97 2.21 -3.48 -10.00
N ASP A 98 2.59 -3.47 -11.28
CA ASP A 98 3.24 -4.58 -11.95
C ASP A 98 4.55 -4.98 -11.29
N LYS A 99 5.36 -4.00 -10.85
CA LYS A 99 6.60 -4.27 -10.13
C LYS A 99 6.36 -5.00 -8.82
N TYR A 100 5.42 -4.54 -7.98
CA TYR A 100 5.11 -5.18 -6.70
C TYR A 100 4.43 -6.53 -6.89
N LYS A 101 3.53 -6.66 -7.89
CA LYS A 101 2.92 -7.94 -8.26
C LYS A 101 3.97 -8.98 -8.62
N LYS A 102 4.96 -8.59 -9.43
CA LYS A 102 6.08 -9.47 -9.81
C LYS A 102 7.01 -9.80 -8.64
N GLU A 103 7.35 -8.82 -7.81
CA GLU A 103 8.31 -8.96 -6.71
C GLU A 103 7.79 -9.88 -5.60
N PHE A 104 6.50 -9.76 -5.26
CA PHE A 104 5.91 -10.45 -4.11
C PHE A 104 4.89 -11.51 -4.49
N ASN A 105 4.65 -11.76 -5.78
CA ASN A 105 3.49 -12.54 -6.26
C ASN A 105 2.18 -12.03 -5.64
N ALA A 106 2.05 -10.70 -5.52
CA ALA A 106 0.99 -10.05 -4.80
C ALA A 106 -0.33 -10.06 -5.57
N LYS A 107 -1.44 -10.10 -4.84
CA LYS A 107 -2.78 -9.82 -5.37
C LYS A 107 -3.02 -8.33 -5.42
N THR A 108 -3.80 -7.89 -6.39
CA THR A 108 -4.14 -6.48 -6.61
C THR A 108 -5.58 -6.19 -6.23
N ILE A 109 -5.79 -5.11 -5.49
CA ILE A 109 -7.11 -4.70 -5.00
C ILE A 109 -7.36 -3.26 -5.41
N LEU A 110 -8.46 -3.00 -6.10
CA LEU A 110 -8.99 -1.67 -6.31
C LEU A 110 -10.14 -1.39 -5.34
N ILE A 111 -10.01 -0.35 -4.55
CA ILE A 111 -11.12 0.16 -3.72
C ILE A 111 -11.75 1.33 -4.48
N ARG A 112 -12.96 1.14 -4.99
CA ARG A 112 -13.70 2.15 -5.75
C ARG A 112 -14.60 2.98 -4.86
N ASN A 113 -14.53 4.31 -5.03
CA ASN A 113 -15.45 5.25 -4.38
C ASN A 113 -15.98 6.25 -5.42
N PRO A 114 -17.26 6.14 -5.84
CA PRO A 114 -17.83 6.98 -6.89
C PRO A 114 -17.74 8.48 -6.60
N GLU A 115 -17.88 8.90 -5.33
CA GLU A 115 -17.78 10.32 -4.94
C GLU A 115 -16.33 10.84 -5.05
N ALA A 116 -15.34 9.99 -4.77
CA ALA A 116 -13.94 10.35 -4.91
C ALA A 116 -13.51 10.32 -6.39
N GLU A 117 -13.97 9.32 -7.14
CA GLU A 117 -13.67 9.16 -8.56
C GLU A 117 -14.20 10.34 -9.41
N ALA A 118 -15.36 10.88 -9.08
CA ALA A 118 -15.91 12.07 -9.76
C ALA A 118 -15.05 13.34 -9.61
N LYS A 119 -14.06 13.33 -8.71
CA LYS A 119 -13.14 14.46 -8.45
C LYS A 119 -11.74 14.23 -9.03
N ILE A 120 -11.52 13.10 -9.69
CA ILE A 120 -10.22 12.76 -10.28
C ILE A 120 -9.99 13.63 -11.51
N THR A 121 -8.85 14.30 -11.54
CA THR A 121 -8.44 15.20 -12.63
C THR A 121 -7.04 14.90 -13.17
N ASN A 122 -6.28 14.03 -12.51
CA ASN A 122 -4.91 13.72 -12.91
C ASN A 122 -4.80 12.37 -13.64
N GLU A 123 -3.86 12.28 -14.57
CA GLU A 123 -3.67 11.10 -15.43
C GLU A 123 -3.27 9.84 -14.65
N SER A 124 -2.48 9.98 -13.59
CA SER A 124 -2.04 8.85 -12.78
C SER A 124 -3.21 8.13 -12.11
N ASP A 125 -4.15 8.90 -11.53
CA ASP A 125 -5.32 8.33 -10.88
C ASP A 125 -6.29 7.71 -11.90
N ILE A 126 -6.38 8.27 -13.12
CA ILE A 126 -7.16 7.69 -14.24
C ILE A 126 -6.53 6.37 -14.68
N GLY A 127 -5.20 6.31 -14.80
CA GLY A 127 -4.47 5.08 -15.18
C GLY A 127 -4.73 3.94 -14.21
N VAL A 128 -4.78 4.23 -12.91
CA VAL A 128 -5.09 3.24 -11.87
C VAL A 128 -6.50 2.69 -12.01
N LEU A 129 -7.50 3.51 -12.34
CA LEU A 129 -8.88 3.03 -12.53
C LEU A 129 -9.04 2.09 -13.74
N ASN A 130 -8.16 2.17 -14.72
CA ASN A 130 -8.19 1.36 -15.94
C ASN A 130 -7.28 0.12 -15.87
N TYR A 131 -6.55 -0.07 -14.76
CA TYR A 131 -5.72 -1.25 -14.56
C TYR A 131 -6.59 -2.49 -14.29
N GLU A 132 -6.14 -3.68 -14.68
CA GLU A 132 -6.81 -4.95 -14.44
C GLU A 132 -6.44 -5.49 -13.05
N TYR A 133 -7.42 -5.53 -12.15
CA TYR A 133 -7.25 -5.94 -10.76
C TYR A 133 -7.75 -7.37 -10.51
N ASP A 134 -7.09 -8.07 -9.58
CA ASP A 134 -7.57 -9.38 -9.10
C ASP A 134 -8.87 -9.22 -8.27
N TYR A 135 -9.01 -8.09 -7.55
CA TYR A 135 -10.19 -7.78 -6.73
C TYR A 135 -10.64 -6.34 -6.89
N VAL A 136 -11.95 -6.13 -6.86
CA VAL A 136 -12.56 -4.78 -6.83
C VAL A 136 -13.53 -4.70 -5.66
N ILE A 137 -13.31 -3.76 -4.75
CA ILE A 137 -14.17 -3.50 -3.60
C ILE A 137 -14.85 -2.14 -3.78
N TRP A 138 -16.18 -2.12 -3.71
CA TRP A 138 -16.96 -0.89 -3.79
C TRP A 138 -17.17 -0.29 -2.41
N ASN A 139 -16.68 0.95 -2.22
CA ASN A 139 -16.91 1.78 -1.04
C ASN A 139 -17.93 2.87 -1.40
N ASP A 140 -19.15 2.43 -1.69
CA ASP A 140 -20.28 3.26 -2.15
C ASP A 140 -21.44 3.31 -1.15
N SER A 141 -21.23 2.76 0.05
CA SER A 141 -22.27 2.65 1.06
C SER A 141 -21.73 2.93 2.47
N THR A 142 -22.22 2.24 3.48
CA THR A 142 -21.84 2.46 4.88
C THR A 142 -20.49 1.84 5.24
N LEU A 143 -19.84 2.39 6.28
CA LEU A 143 -18.61 1.81 6.84
C LEU A 143 -18.77 0.35 7.27
N ASP A 144 -19.97 -0.03 7.76
CA ASP A 144 -20.23 -1.41 8.19
C ASP A 144 -20.29 -2.37 7.00
N ASN A 145 -20.79 -1.93 5.86
CA ASN A 145 -20.74 -2.71 4.63
C ASN A 145 -19.29 -2.87 4.14
N LEU A 146 -18.50 -1.80 4.16
CA LEU A 146 -17.07 -1.87 3.81
C LEU A 146 -16.32 -2.86 4.72
N LYS A 147 -16.61 -2.85 6.02
CA LYS A 147 -16.03 -3.83 6.98
C LYS A 147 -16.42 -5.27 6.64
N LYS A 148 -17.69 -5.50 6.23
CA LYS A 148 -18.13 -6.84 5.81
C LYS A 148 -17.38 -7.31 4.57
N PHE A 149 -17.23 -6.45 3.55
CA PHE A 149 -16.44 -6.78 2.36
C PHE A 149 -14.98 -7.08 2.70
N ALA A 150 -14.35 -6.28 3.56
CA ALA A 150 -13.00 -6.53 4.02
C ALA A 150 -12.88 -7.87 4.78
N GLY A 151 -13.87 -8.21 5.61
CA GLY A 151 -13.93 -9.49 6.31
C GLY A 151 -14.06 -10.67 5.37
N THR A 152 -14.94 -10.59 4.36
CA THR A 152 -15.11 -11.63 3.33
C THR A 152 -13.80 -11.81 2.55
N PHE A 153 -13.17 -10.72 2.12
CA PHE A 153 -11.88 -10.77 1.41
C PHE A 153 -10.80 -11.50 2.23
N ILE A 154 -10.66 -11.14 3.52
CA ILE A 154 -9.67 -11.79 4.39
C ILE A 154 -10.00 -13.28 4.56
N HIS A 155 -11.26 -13.64 4.71
CA HIS A 155 -11.66 -15.04 4.82
C HIS A 155 -11.36 -15.86 3.55
N GLU A 156 -11.56 -15.27 2.37
CA GLU A 156 -11.26 -15.93 1.08
C GLU A 156 -9.74 -16.12 0.85
N GLU A 157 -8.91 -15.20 1.34
CA GLU A 157 -7.45 -15.25 1.11
C GLU A 157 -6.68 -16.01 2.21
N VAL A 158 -7.22 -16.11 3.41
CA VAL A 158 -6.55 -16.70 4.59
C VAL A 158 -7.22 -17.98 5.08
N GLY A 159 -8.53 -18.14 4.79
CA GLY A 159 -9.32 -19.31 5.21
C GLY A 159 -9.15 -20.47 4.31
#